data_fc830ec3af5d70014dbd1c8bbaed159e
#
_entry.id   fc830ec3af5d70014dbd1c8bbaed159e
#
_cell.length_a   1.000
_cell.length_b   1.000
_cell.length_c   1.000
_cell.angle_alpha   90.00
_cell.angle_beta   90.00
_cell.angle_gamma   90.00
#
_symmetry.space_group_name_H-M   'P 1'
#
loop_
_entity.id
_entity.type
_entity.pdbx_description
1 polymer ?
#
loop_
_entity_poly.entity_id
_entity_poly.type
_entity_poly.pdbx_seq_one_letter_code
_entity_poly.pdbx_strand_id
1 'polypeptide(L)'
;VSADDWLRVASVGLRARPLRAALSALGIAIGTAAIVAVLGLSSSSQAGLIAEINQLGTNLLTVEAGQSLTGGPAKLPLEAPPRITLLAHVQLVAHTALMPEEKVYRSSLIPVGNTGGLEVQATSLNLPSVLDTGIARGDWLNEGTARLPVAVLGSVAAQQLGIDRIYAGQRIWLGGQWFNVAGILQPAPLEPDVDDSALIGYPAAQRFLGYVSIVRGEQKAGTPTTIYVRAATGHETAVQSLLARTANPEAPYEVNVSQPSDVLTARAAAAGAFNSLFLGLGVVALIVGAVGVANIMIISVLERRSEIGLRRALGATKAQIRTQFLAESILLAVIGGIVGVLAGAAATAVYASSKGWAVVIPAEAWSGGIASALLIGAFAGLMPAVRASRLPPTVALRTV
;
A
#
# COMPACT_ATOMS: atom_id res chain seq x y z
N VAL A 1 18.10 -41.69 25.68
CA VAL A 1 17.45 -40.56 26.39
C VAL A 1 16.35 -40.08 25.47
N SER A 2 15.09 -40.14 25.91
CA SER A 2 13.95 -39.75 25.12
C SER A 2 13.85 -38.21 25.00
N ALA A 3 13.12 -37.69 23.99
CA ALA A 3 12.88 -36.25 23.85
C ALA A 3 12.20 -35.65 25.08
N ASP A 4 11.34 -36.41 25.76
CA ASP A 4 10.65 -36.02 26.99
C ASP A 4 11.62 -35.81 28.17
N ASP A 5 12.68 -36.60 28.26
CA ASP A 5 13.70 -36.43 29.29
C ASP A 5 14.46 -35.11 29.12
N TRP A 6 14.76 -34.74 27.87
CA TRP A 6 15.41 -33.46 27.55
C TRP A 6 14.54 -32.25 27.91
N LEU A 7 13.23 -32.31 27.59
CA LEU A 7 12.29 -31.25 27.96
C LEU A 7 12.13 -31.10 29.47
N ARG A 8 12.08 -32.20 30.22
CA ARG A 8 12.01 -32.15 31.67
C ARG A 8 13.26 -31.53 32.27
N VAL A 9 14.45 -31.92 31.83
CA VAL A 9 15.73 -31.40 32.34
C VAL A 9 15.89 -29.91 31.99
N ALA A 10 15.52 -29.49 30.76
CA ALA A 10 15.57 -28.09 30.33
C ALA A 10 14.57 -27.21 31.11
N SER A 11 13.38 -27.73 31.46
CA SER A 11 12.36 -26.96 32.17
C SER A 11 12.72 -26.70 33.67
N VAL A 12 13.55 -27.52 34.28
CA VAL A 12 13.99 -27.33 35.68
C VAL A 12 14.76 -26.02 35.84
N GLY A 13 15.64 -25.70 34.87
CA GLY A 13 16.42 -24.44 34.89
C GLY A 13 15.54 -23.20 34.79
N LEU A 14 14.48 -23.26 33.98
CA LEU A 14 13.54 -22.14 33.78
C LEU A 14 12.71 -21.83 35.02
N ARG A 15 12.29 -22.87 35.75
CA ARG A 15 11.49 -22.73 36.98
C ARG A 15 12.28 -22.17 38.16
N ALA A 16 13.60 -22.34 38.16
CA ALA A 16 14.44 -21.87 39.28
C ALA A 16 14.50 -20.33 39.38
N ARG A 17 14.40 -19.60 38.24
CA ARG A 17 14.43 -18.12 38.21
C ARG A 17 13.54 -17.55 37.10
N PRO A 18 12.23 -17.48 37.30
CA PRO A 18 11.25 -17.17 36.22
C PRO A 18 11.38 -15.75 35.66
N LEU A 19 11.68 -14.74 36.49
CA LEU A 19 11.86 -13.36 36.05
C LEU A 19 13.00 -13.20 35.03
N ARG A 20 14.13 -13.87 35.27
CA ARG A 20 15.28 -13.81 34.38
C ARG A 20 15.01 -14.52 33.06
N ALA A 21 14.36 -15.67 33.13
CA ALA A 21 13.91 -16.42 31.94
C ALA A 21 12.94 -15.58 31.11
N ALA A 22 11.98 -14.91 31.76
CA ALA A 22 11.02 -14.02 31.08
C ALA A 22 11.68 -12.84 30.39
N LEU A 23 12.64 -12.15 31.03
CA LEU A 23 13.37 -11.03 30.43
C LEU A 23 14.21 -11.44 29.21
N SER A 24 14.79 -12.65 29.23
CA SER A 24 15.53 -13.17 28.08
C SER A 24 14.58 -13.53 26.92
N ALA A 25 13.49 -14.21 27.22
CA ALA A 25 12.49 -14.57 26.24
C ALA A 25 11.82 -13.31 25.63
N LEU A 26 11.66 -12.24 26.42
CA LEU A 26 11.08 -10.98 25.98
C LEU A 26 11.90 -10.33 24.85
N GLY A 27 13.24 -10.32 24.95
CA GLY A 27 14.09 -9.77 23.89
C GLY A 27 13.90 -10.50 22.55
N ILE A 28 13.82 -11.83 22.58
CA ILE A 28 13.53 -12.63 21.37
C ILE A 28 12.09 -12.41 20.92
N ALA A 29 11.14 -12.34 21.86
CA ALA A 29 9.74 -12.11 21.54
C ALA A 29 9.53 -10.77 20.83
N ILE A 30 10.17 -9.68 21.27
CA ILE A 30 10.09 -8.37 20.64
C ILE A 30 10.65 -8.43 19.20
N GLY A 31 11.83 -9.03 19.01
CA GLY A 31 12.43 -9.15 17.70
C GLY A 31 11.61 -9.99 16.73
N THR A 32 11.10 -11.13 17.19
CA THR A 32 10.23 -12.00 16.39
C THR A 32 8.88 -11.33 16.12
N ALA A 33 8.28 -10.65 17.09
CA ALA A 33 7.04 -9.90 16.91
C ALA A 33 7.19 -8.79 15.88
N ALA A 34 8.32 -8.05 15.89
CA ALA A 34 8.60 -7.02 14.91
C ALA A 34 8.66 -7.59 13.49
N ILE A 35 9.36 -8.70 13.27
CA ILE A 35 9.45 -9.35 11.96
C ILE A 35 8.06 -9.81 11.47
N VAL A 36 7.31 -10.50 12.33
CA VAL A 36 5.98 -11.02 11.97
C VAL A 36 4.99 -9.88 11.71
N ALA A 37 5.02 -8.83 12.53
CA ALA A 37 4.15 -7.67 12.35
C ALA A 37 4.47 -6.94 11.04
N VAL A 38 5.74 -6.72 10.70
CA VAL A 38 6.14 -6.04 9.45
C VAL A 38 5.70 -6.85 8.23
N LEU A 39 5.98 -8.15 8.19
CA LEU A 39 5.58 -9.00 7.08
C LEU A 39 4.05 -9.12 6.97
N GLY A 40 3.37 -9.26 8.09
CA GLY A 40 1.91 -9.33 8.13
C GLY A 40 1.24 -8.03 7.71
N LEU A 41 1.71 -6.87 8.21
CA LEU A 41 1.18 -5.56 7.81
C LEU A 41 1.42 -5.27 6.33
N SER A 42 2.60 -5.59 5.83
CA SER A 42 2.90 -5.43 4.40
C SER A 42 1.99 -6.27 3.52
N SER A 43 1.82 -7.56 3.85
CA SER A 43 0.95 -8.45 3.08
C SER A 43 -0.52 -8.05 3.18
N SER A 44 -0.98 -7.62 4.35
CA SER A 44 -2.36 -7.14 4.54
C SER A 44 -2.61 -5.83 3.79
N SER A 45 -1.65 -4.90 3.78
CA SER A 45 -1.73 -3.65 3.01
C SER A 45 -1.77 -3.92 1.50
N GLN A 46 -0.93 -4.82 1.00
CA GLN A 46 -0.94 -5.23 -0.41
C GLN A 46 -2.27 -5.89 -0.79
N ALA A 47 -2.79 -6.80 0.05
CA ALA A 47 -4.07 -7.44 -0.20
C ALA A 47 -5.23 -6.43 -0.19
N GLY A 48 -5.21 -5.44 0.72
CA GLY A 48 -6.17 -4.36 0.76
C GLY A 48 -6.15 -3.53 -0.53
N LEU A 49 -4.96 -3.14 -0.98
CA LEU A 49 -4.78 -2.38 -2.21
C LEU A 49 -5.23 -3.18 -3.46
N ILE A 50 -4.87 -4.47 -3.55
CA ILE A 50 -5.33 -5.33 -4.65
C ILE A 50 -6.85 -5.48 -4.64
N ALA A 51 -7.47 -5.58 -3.46
CA ALA A 51 -8.92 -5.63 -3.34
C ALA A 51 -9.58 -4.32 -3.83
N GLU A 52 -9.00 -3.17 -3.50
CA GLU A 52 -9.44 -1.86 -3.96
C GLU A 52 -9.30 -1.73 -5.49
N ILE A 53 -8.15 -2.10 -6.05
CA ILE A 53 -7.93 -2.14 -7.51
C ILE A 53 -8.95 -3.05 -8.20
N ASN A 54 -9.21 -4.23 -7.65
CA ASN A 54 -10.18 -5.17 -8.22
C ASN A 54 -11.63 -4.63 -8.16
N GLN A 55 -11.97 -3.87 -7.12
CA GLN A 55 -13.28 -3.23 -7.01
C GLN A 55 -13.46 -2.09 -8.02
N LEU A 56 -12.39 -1.33 -8.28
CA LEU A 56 -12.39 -0.22 -9.24
C LEU A 56 -12.36 -0.69 -10.70
N GLY A 57 -12.01 -1.95 -10.95
CA GLY A 57 -11.86 -2.55 -12.27
C GLY A 57 -10.48 -2.26 -12.89
N THR A 58 -9.79 -3.31 -13.28
CA THR A 58 -8.46 -3.23 -13.93
C THR A 58 -8.54 -2.92 -15.43
N ASN A 59 -9.76 -2.80 -15.97
CA ASN A 59 -10.02 -2.67 -17.40
C ASN A 59 -10.18 -1.23 -17.90
N LEU A 60 -9.88 -0.24 -17.05
CA LEU A 60 -9.82 1.16 -17.47
C LEU A 60 -8.44 1.46 -18.07
N LEU A 61 -8.44 2.04 -19.26
CA LEU A 61 -7.27 2.55 -19.96
C LEU A 61 -7.45 4.04 -20.19
N THR A 62 -6.35 4.80 -20.06
CA THR A 62 -6.35 6.25 -20.24
C THR A 62 -5.45 6.59 -21.42
N VAL A 63 -5.97 7.43 -22.33
CA VAL A 63 -5.27 7.92 -23.50
C VAL A 63 -5.13 9.43 -23.37
N GLU A 64 -3.90 9.91 -23.30
CA GLU A 64 -3.57 11.30 -23.10
C GLU A 64 -2.73 11.86 -24.26
N ALA A 65 -2.79 13.17 -24.45
CA ALA A 65 -1.86 13.85 -25.33
C ALA A 65 -0.45 13.85 -24.70
N GLY A 66 0.52 13.31 -25.41
CA GLY A 66 1.92 13.31 -25.02
C GLY A 66 2.62 14.63 -25.38
N GLN A 67 3.91 14.55 -25.66
CA GLN A 67 4.70 15.69 -26.13
C GLN A 67 4.90 15.62 -27.64
N SER A 68 4.74 16.76 -28.31
CA SER A 68 5.03 16.87 -29.74
C SER A 68 6.54 16.89 -29.98
N LEU A 69 6.98 16.36 -31.11
CA LEU A 69 8.38 16.43 -31.55
C LEU A 69 8.91 17.88 -31.65
N THR A 70 8.02 18.87 -31.76
CA THR A 70 8.37 20.29 -31.81
C THR A 70 8.51 20.96 -30.45
N GLY A 71 8.38 20.17 -29.35
CA GLY A 71 8.61 20.65 -27.98
C GLY A 71 7.40 21.32 -27.30
N GLY A 72 6.20 21.26 -27.90
CA GLY A 72 4.94 21.70 -27.28
C GLY A 72 4.07 20.53 -26.81
N PRO A 73 2.98 20.79 -26.06
CA PRO A 73 2.00 19.77 -25.75
C PRO A 73 1.31 19.30 -27.03
N ALA A 74 1.26 17.99 -27.24
CA ALA A 74 0.50 17.40 -28.33
C ALA A 74 -1.02 17.61 -28.14
N LYS A 75 -1.81 17.36 -29.16
CA LYS A 75 -3.29 17.44 -29.09
C LYS A 75 -3.89 16.16 -29.64
N LEU A 76 -4.84 15.60 -28.93
CA LEU A 76 -5.61 14.48 -29.45
C LEU A 76 -6.59 14.96 -30.53
N PRO A 77 -6.71 14.25 -31.65
CA PRO A 77 -7.71 14.57 -32.67
C PRO A 77 -9.14 14.52 -32.12
N LEU A 78 -10.01 15.40 -32.64
CA LEU A 78 -11.45 15.39 -32.31
C LEU A 78 -12.13 14.05 -32.63
N GLU A 79 -11.64 13.39 -33.68
CA GLU A 79 -12.15 12.10 -34.13
C GLU A 79 -11.60 10.91 -33.32
N ALA A 80 -10.69 11.13 -32.38
CA ALA A 80 -10.09 10.05 -31.60
C ALA A 80 -11.14 9.26 -30.76
N PRO A 81 -12.04 9.88 -29.97
CA PRO A 81 -13.05 9.14 -29.21
C PRO A 81 -13.95 8.25 -30.09
N PRO A 82 -14.58 8.74 -31.18
CA PRO A 82 -15.41 7.90 -32.04
C PRO A 82 -14.62 6.81 -32.76
N ARG A 83 -13.35 7.02 -33.13
CA ARG A 83 -12.49 5.95 -33.70
C ARG A 83 -12.21 4.86 -32.70
N ILE A 84 -11.89 5.20 -31.45
CA ILE A 84 -11.63 4.23 -30.38
C ILE A 84 -12.85 3.39 -30.08
N THR A 85 -14.06 3.97 -30.12
CA THR A 85 -15.32 3.23 -29.89
C THR A 85 -15.53 2.10 -30.91
N LEU A 86 -14.93 2.18 -32.10
CA LEU A 86 -15.02 1.13 -33.12
C LEU A 86 -14.05 -0.03 -32.94
N LEU A 87 -13.13 0.06 -32.00
CA LEU A 87 -12.20 -1.03 -31.73
C LEU A 87 -12.91 -2.25 -31.12
N ALA A 88 -12.50 -3.43 -31.55
CA ALA A 88 -12.94 -4.67 -30.94
C ALA A 88 -12.56 -4.69 -29.45
N HIS A 89 -13.43 -5.24 -28.60
CA HIS A 89 -13.25 -5.36 -27.15
C HIS A 89 -13.25 -4.03 -26.38
N VAL A 90 -13.56 -2.90 -27.00
CA VAL A 90 -13.89 -1.66 -26.32
C VAL A 90 -15.37 -1.66 -25.95
N GLN A 91 -15.67 -1.45 -24.68
CA GLN A 91 -17.05 -1.42 -24.16
C GLN A 91 -17.62 -0.02 -24.09
N LEU A 92 -16.86 0.90 -23.48
CA LEU A 92 -17.28 2.27 -23.26
C LEU A 92 -16.08 3.22 -23.48
N VAL A 93 -16.38 4.40 -24.00
CA VAL A 93 -15.38 5.47 -24.21
C VAL A 93 -15.98 6.77 -23.68
N ALA A 94 -15.25 7.47 -22.82
CA ALA A 94 -15.55 8.83 -22.40
C ALA A 94 -14.33 9.72 -22.63
N HIS A 95 -14.52 11.01 -22.59
CA HIS A 95 -13.39 11.93 -22.75
C HIS A 95 -13.61 13.21 -21.96
N THR A 96 -12.50 13.79 -21.53
CA THR A 96 -12.47 15.10 -20.91
C THR A 96 -11.49 16.02 -21.64
N ALA A 97 -11.66 17.31 -21.40
CA ALA A 97 -10.74 18.32 -21.89
C ALA A 97 -10.41 19.29 -20.77
N LEU A 98 -9.15 19.28 -20.35
CA LEU A 98 -8.63 20.22 -19.37
C LEU A 98 -8.55 21.61 -19.97
N MET A 99 -9.00 22.60 -19.23
CA MET A 99 -8.92 24.02 -19.57
C MET A 99 -8.01 24.75 -18.57
N PRO A 100 -6.69 24.74 -18.77
CA PRO A 100 -5.74 25.22 -17.78
C PRO A 100 -5.82 26.73 -17.52
N GLU A 101 -6.31 27.49 -18.49
CA GLU A 101 -6.52 28.93 -18.37
C GLU A 101 -7.74 29.29 -17.51
N GLU A 102 -8.70 28.37 -17.41
CA GLU A 102 -9.92 28.58 -16.67
C GLU A 102 -9.77 28.13 -15.22
N LYS A 103 -10.28 28.92 -14.29
CA LYS A 103 -10.20 28.63 -12.85
C LYS A 103 -11.58 28.63 -12.22
N VAL A 104 -11.72 27.85 -11.16
CA VAL A 104 -12.96 27.71 -10.39
C VAL A 104 -12.78 28.23 -8.97
N TYR A 105 -13.76 28.99 -8.50
CA TYR A 105 -13.78 29.60 -7.16
C TYR A 105 -15.16 29.48 -6.53
N ARG A 106 -15.21 29.53 -5.21
CA ARG A 106 -16.47 29.60 -4.46
C ARG A 106 -17.22 30.92 -4.74
N SER A 107 -16.52 32.00 -4.99
CA SER A 107 -17.05 33.34 -5.18
C SER A 107 -16.14 34.16 -6.09
N SER A 108 -16.71 35.12 -6.82
CA SER A 108 -15.99 36.09 -7.64
C SER A 108 -15.08 37.06 -6.82
N LEU A 109 -15.21 37.07 -5.50
CA LEU A 109 -14.40 37.90 -4.60
C LEU A 109 -13.08 37.26 -4.19
N ILE A 110 -12.86 35.97 -4.53
CA ILE A 110 -11.61 35.28 -4.22
C ILE A 110 -10.53 35.74 -5.19
N PRO A 111 -9.31 36.10 -4.71
CA PRO A 111 -8.21 36.51 -5.58
C PRO A 111 -7.81 35.42 -6.59
N VAL A 112 -7.50 35.83 -7.81
CA VAL A 112 -7.21 34.92 -8.96
C VAL A 112 -6.07 33.94 -8.66
N GLY A 113 -5.10 34.29 -7.82
CA GLY A 113 -4.00 33.40 -7.42
C GLY A 113 -4.36 32.31 -6.43
N ASN A 114 -5.53 32.37 -5.80
CA ASN A 114 -5.94 31.43 -4.77
C ASN A 114 -6.88 30.35 -5.33
N THR A 115 -6.35 29.52 -6.25
CA THR A 115 -7.13 28.52 -6.99
C THR A 115 -7.40 27.24 -6.20
N GLY A 116 -6.68 26.98 -5.10
CA GLY A 116 -6.75 25.73 -4.33
C GLY A 116 -6.28 24.50 -5.13
N GLY A 117 -5.69 24.66 -6.33
CA GLY A 117 -5.32 23.54 -7.19
C GLY A 117 -6.49 22.95 -8.00
N LEU A 118 -7.67 23.58 -7.93
CA LEU A 118 -8.85 23.10 -8.64
C LEU A 118 -8.76 23.38 -10.14
N GLU A 119 -9.26 22.42 -10.92
CA GLU A 119 -9.24 22.44 -12.37
C GLU A 119 -10.66 22.60 -12.96
N VAL A 120 -10.73 22.96 -14.21
CA VAL A 120 -11.96 23.01 -14.99
C VAL A 120 -11.81 22.06 -16.18
N GLN A 121 -12.75 21.12 -16.33
CA GLN A 121 -12.73 20.17 -17.41
C GLN A 121 -14.08 20.13 -18.14
N ALA A 122 -14.04 20.17 -19.48
CA ALA A 122 -15.20 19.76 -20.28
C ALA A 122 -15.28 18.24 -20.30
N THR A 123 -16.49 17.70 -20.25
CA THR A 123 -16.69 16.24 -20.16
C THR A 123 -17.78 15.72 -21.08
N SER A 124 -17.60 14.48 -21.53
CA SER A 124 -18.66 13.69 -22.16
C SER A 124 -19.70 13.22 -21.14
N LEU A 125 -20.96 13.04 -21.59
CA LEU A 125 -22.07 12.71 -20.69
C LEU A 125 -21.98 11.32 -20.05
N ASN A 126 -21.24 10.41 -20.63
CA ASN A 126 -21.08 9.05 -20.17
C ASN A 126 -19.87 8.82 -19.25
N LEU A 127 -19.18 9.90 -18.83
CA LEU A 127 -17.98 9.81 -17.99
C LEU A 127 -18.19 8.96 -16.72
N PRO A 128 -19.27 9.15 -15.90
CA PRO A 128 -19.43 8.35 -14.69
C PRO A 128 -19.55 6.85 -14.98
N SER A 129 -20.21 6.48 -16.07
CA SER A 129 -20.36 5.07 -16.47
C SER A 129 -19.04 4.44 -16.91
N VAL A 130 -18.14 5.22 -17.50
CA VAL A 130 -16.80 4.74 -17.93
C VAL A 130 -15.86 4.64 -16.74
N LEU A 131 -15.91 5.59 -15.82
CA LEU A 131 -15.09 5.56 -14.59
C LEU A 131 -15.65 4.64 -13.51
N ASP A 132 -16.87 4.10 -13.70
CA ASP A 132 -17.60 3.31 -12.72
C ASP A 132 -17.76 4.08 -11.39
N THR A 133 -18.07 5.35 -11.49
CA THR A 133 -18.31 6.23 -10.35
C THR A 133 -19.78 6.65 -10.31
N GLY A 134 -20.30 6.84 -9.11
CA GLY A 134 -21.67 7.27 -8.88
C GLY A 134 -21.77 8.78 -8.61
N ILE A 135 -23.00 9.23 -8.45
CA ILE A 135 -23.31 10.57 -7.98
C ILE A 135 -23.53 10.51 -6.47
N ALA A 136 -22.74 11.27 -5.73
CA ALA A 136 -22.86 11.36 -4.27
C ALA A 136 -24.07 12.22 -3.86
N ARG A 137 -24.31 13.30 -4.61
CA ARG A 137 -25.41 14.24 -4.37
C ARG A 137 -25.85 14.93 -5.65
N GLY A 138 -27.15 15.24 -5.78
CA GLY A 138 -27.71 15.88 -6.98
C GLY A 138 -27.75 14.97 -8.18
N ASP A 139 -27.58 15.52 -9.36
CA ASP A 139 -27.72 14.84 -10.64
C ASP A 139 -26.50 15.05 -11.53
N TRP A 140 -26.25 14.10 -12.44
CA TRP A 140 -25.25 14.24 -13.49
C TRP A 140 -25.76 15.14 -14.63
N LEU A 141 -24.81 15.60 -15.46
CA LEU A 141 -25.10 16.34 -16.68
C LEU A 141 -25.94 15.48 -17.65
N ASN A 142 -26.90 16.11 -18.29
CA ASN A 142 -27.68 15.55 -19.39
C ASN A 142 -27.58 16.44 -20.64
N GLU A 143 -28.15 16.03 -21.77
CA GLU A 143 -28.07 16.78 -23.02
C GLU A 143 -28.57 18.23 -22.91
N GLY A 144 -29.53 18.50 -22.03
CA GLY A 144 -30.06 19.82 -21.78
C GLY A 144 -29.10 20.65 -20.94
N THR A 145 -28.70 20.14 -19.77
CA THR A 145 -27.82 20.85 -18.82
C THR A 145 -26.39 21.00 -19.34
N ALA A 146 -25.91 20.09 -20.20
CA ALA A 146 -24.58 20.19 -20.83
C ALA A 146 -24.42 21.42 -21.76
N ARG A 147 -25.51 22.07 -22.17
CA ARG A 147 -25.53 23.29 -23.00
C ARG A 147 -25.68 24.57 -22.18
N LEU A 148 -25.92 24.44 -20.90
CA LEU A 148 -26.19 25.53 -19.96
C LEU A 148 -24.96 25.75 -19.06
N PRO A 149 -24.87 26.91 -18.36
CA PRO A 149 -23.83 27.14 -17.38
C PRO A 149 -24.10 26.32 -16.11
N VAL A 150 -23.90 25.01 -16.22
CA VAL A 150 -24.11 24.01 -15.17
C VAL A 150 -22.83 23.18 -15.04
N ALA A 151 -22.41 22.95 -13.80
CA ALA A 151 -21.25 22.16 -13.47
C ALA A 151 -21.62 21.04 -12.50
N VAL A 152 -20.90 19.93 -12.57
CA VAL A 152 -20.84 18.89 -11.55
C VAL A 152 -19.45 18.92 -10.94
N LEU A 153 -19.36 18.81 -9.62
CA LEU A 153 -18.09 18.87 -8.89
C LEU A 153 -17.54 17.46 -8.65
N GLY A 154 -16.25 17.29 -8.85
CA GLY A 154 -15.54 16.15 -8.32
C GLY A 154 -15.56 16.15 -6.79
N SER A 155 -15.25 15.03 -6.17
CA SER A 155 -15.38 14.83 -4.73
C SER A 155 -14.49 15.77 -3.93
N VAL A 156 -13.24 15.97 -4.35
CA VAL A 156 -12.26 16.86 -3.70
C VAL A 156 -12.57 18.32 -4.03
N ALA A 157 -12.97 18.64 -5.27
CA ALA A 157 -13.40 19.98 -5.63
C ALA A 157 -14.57 20.47 -4.79
N ALA A 158 -15.56 19.61 -4.52
CA ALA A 158 -16.68 19.93 -3.67
C ALA A 158 -16.25 20.23 -2.23
N GLN A 159 -15.34 19.42 -1.66
CA GLN A 159 -14.79 19.62 -0.32
C GLN A 159 -14.01 20.94 -0.22
N GLN A 160 -13.13 21.22 -1.17
CA GLN A 160 -12.31 22.44 -1.17
C GLN A 160 -13.14 23.71 -1.36
N LEU A 161 -14.22 23.64 -2.17
CA LEU A 161 -15.17 24.74 -2.31
C LEU A 161 -16.16 24.87 -1.14
N GLY A 162 -16.13 23.94 -0.17
CA GLY A 162 -17.05 23.92 0.97
C GLY A 162 -18.50 23.69 0.56
N ILE A 163 -18.72 22.84 -0.47
CA ILE A 163 -20.05 22.48 -0.98
C ILE A 163 -20.34 21.02 -0.63
N ASP A 164 -21.04 20.79 0.46
CA ASP A 164 -21.45 19.46 0.94
C ASP A 164 -22.90 19.09 0.55
N ARG A 165 -23.70 20.06 0.11
CA ARG A 165 -25.09 19.90 -0.25
C ARG A 165 -25.44 20.67 -1.53
N ILE A 166 -26.36 20.11 -2.30
CA ILE A 166 -26.90 20.76 -3.48
C ILE A 166 -28.29 21.33 -3.14
N TYR A 167 -28.46 22.61 -3.40
CA TYR A 167 -29.73 23.32 -3.24
C TYR A 167 -29.97 24.26 -4.41
N ALA A 168 -31.22 24.63 -4.63
CA ALA A 168 -31.58 25.54 -5.73
C ALA A 168 -30.84 26.89 -5.59
N GLY A 169 -30.14 27.29 -6.65
CA GLY A 169 -29.31 28.51 -6.66
C GLY A 169 -27.87 28.33 -6.15
N GLN A 170 -27.44 27.11 -5.82
CA GLN A 170 -26.04 26.83 -5.53
C GLN A 170 -25.18 27.12 -6.76
N ARG A 171 -24.23 28.04 -6.64
CA ARG A 171 -23.38 28.49 -7.75
C ARG A 171 -21.91 28.51 -7.37
N ILE A 172 -21.06 28.41 -8.40
CA ILE A 172 -19.61 28.61 -8.35
C ILE A 172 -19.21 29.64 -9.39
N TRP A 173 -18.11 30.32 -9.16
CA TRP A 173 -17.49 31.23 -10.13
C TRP A 173 -16.46 30.48 -10.92
N LEU A 174 -16.71 30.30 -12.22
CA LEU A 174 -15.89 29.49 -13.11
C LEU A 174 -15.67 30.26 -14.40
N GLY A 175 -14.38 30.42 -14.81
CA GLY A 175 -14.04 31.08 -16.07
C GLY A 175 -14.66 32.47 -16.21
N GLY A 176 -14.73 33.27 -15.14
CA GLY A 176 -15.31 34.63 -15.18
C GLY A 176 -16.85 34.67 -15.22
N GLN A 177 -17.55 33.57 -14.98
CA GLN A 177 -19.00 33.46 -15.01
C GLN A 177 -19.57 32.59 -13.90
N TRP A 178 -20.87 32.77 -13.62
CA TRP A 178 -21.57 31.94 -12.65
C TRP A 178 -22.11 30.66 -13.29
N PHE A 179 -21.68 29.51 -12.73
CA PHE A 179 -22.22 28.20 -13.09
C PHE A 179 -23.04 27.65 -11.91
N ASN A 180 -24.20 27.06 -12.21
CA ASN A 180 -25.00 26.35 -11.21
C ASN A 180 -24.40 24.96 -10.95
N VAL A 181 -24.36 24.54 -9.70
CA VAL A 181 -23.90 23.20 -9.33
C VAL A 181 -25.07 22.24 -9.34
N ALA A 182 -25.03 21.25 -10.25
CA ALA A 182 -26.08 20.23 -10.39
C ALA A 182 -25.82 19.02 -9.51
N GLY A 183 -24.56 18.65 -9.29
CA GLY A 183 -24.24 17.43 -8.55
C GLY A 183 -22.80 17.42 -8.02
N ILE A 184 -22.53 16.40 -7.22
CA ILE A 184 -21.21 16.04 -6.71
C ILE A 184 -20.96 14.57 -7.01
N LEU A 185 -19.84 14.24 -7.62
CA LEU A 185 -19.44 12.86 -7.88
C LEU A 185 -19.02 12.13 -6.59
N GLN A 186 -19.16 10.83 -6.59
CA GLN A 186 -18.42 9.98 -5.66
C GLN A 186 -16.92 10.01 -6.04
N PRO A 187 -16.02 9.71 -5.09
CA PRO A 187 -14.60 9.64 -5.38
C PRO A 187 -14.31 8.71 -6.57
N ALA A 188 -13.40 9.13 -7.45
CA ALA A 188 -12.87 8.37 -8.58
C ALA A 188 -11.37 8.09 -8.36
N PRO A 189 -11.00 7.11 -7.51
CA PRO A 189 -9.62 6.90 -7.08
C PRO A 189 -8.62 6.59 -8.20
N LEU A 190 -9.12 6.06 -9.34
CA LEU A 190 -8.29 5.81 -10.52
C LEU A 190 -7.96 7.09 -11.31
N GLU A 191 -8.76 8.16 -11.11
CA GLU A 191 -8.65 9.41 -11.86
C GLU A 191 -8.77 10.61 -10.93
N PRO A 192 -7.73 10.91 -10.14
CA PRO A 192 -7.73 12.02 -9.18
C PRO A 192 -8.01 13.39 -9.82
N ASP A 193 -7.60 13.57 -11.07
CA ASP A 193 -7.82 14.84 -11.81
C ASP A 193 -9.31 15.13 -12.02
N VAL A 194 -10.14 14.09 -12.09
CA VAL A 194 -11.61 14.24 -12.13
C VAL A 194 -12.15 14.66 -10.77
N ASP A 195 -11.57 14.13 -9.68
CA ASP A 195 -11.96 14.49 -8.31
C ASP A 195 -11.64 15.94 -7.96
N ASP A 196 -10.54 16.47 -8.49
CA ASP A 196 -10.09 17.85 -8.27
C ASP A 196 -10.75 18.86 -9.21
N SER A 197 -11.68 18.43 -10.09
CA SER A 197 -12.21 19.25 -11.16
C SER A 197 -13.66 19.68 -10.97
N ALA A 198 -13.98 20.84 -11.57
CA ALA A 198 -15.34 21.22 -11.92
C ALA A 198 -15.63 20.78 -13.38
N LEU A 199 -16.59 19.89 -13.53
CA LEU A 199 -16.94 19.23 -14.79
C LEU A 199 -18.12 19.94 -15.47
N ILE A 200 -17.96 20.35 -16.72
CA ILE A 200 -18.99 21.00 -17.52
C ILE A 200 -19.16 20.29 -18.86
N GLY A 201 -20.32 20.46 -19.50
CA GLY A 201 -20.52 19.86 -20.82
C GLY A 201 -19.69 20.56 -21.92
N TYR A 202 -19.20 19.82 -22.92
CA TYR A 202 -18.48 20.40 -24.07
C TYR A 202 -19.22 21.57 -24.76
N PRO A 203 -20.55 21.50 -24.99
CA PRO A 203 -21.27 22.65 -25.57
C PRO A 203 -21.26 23.89 -24.66
N ALA A 204 -21.29 23.72 -23.34
CA ALA A 204 -21.17 24.83 -22.39
C ALA A 204 -19.75 25.40 -22.41
N ALA A 205 -18.71 24.56 -22.43
CA ALA A 205 -17.31 24.98 -22.55
C ALA A 205 -17.07 25.80 -23.83
N GLN A 206 -17.62 25.36 -24.95
CA GLN A 206 -17.56 26.08 -26.22
C GLN A 206 -18.26 27.45 -26.13
N ARG A 207 -19.48 27.48 -25.60
CA ARG A 207 -20.32 28.68 -25.61
C ARG A 207 -19.89 29.73 -24.59
N PHE A 208 -19.54 29.33 -23.38
CA PHE A 208 -19.31 30.22 -22.24
C PHE A 208 -17.83 30.49 -21.99
N LEU A 209 -16.95 29.54 -22.34
CA LEU A 209 -15.50 29.64 -22.08
C LEU A 209 -14.67 29.75 -23.37
N GLY A 210 -15.32 29.74 -24.55
CA GLY A 210 -14.62 29.86 -25.84
C GLY A 210 -13.72 28.65 -26.16
N TYR A 211 -13.95 27.47 -25.52
CA TYR A 211 -13.15 26.29 -25.78
C TYR A 211 -13.47 25.66 -27.14
N VAL A 212 -12.77 26.12 -28.16
CA VAL A 212 -13.01 25.77 -29.58
C VAL A 212 -11.74 25.27 -30.25
N SER A 213 -11.92 24.39 -31.22
CA SER A 213 -10.92 24.00 -32.20
C SER A 213 -11.39 24.36 -33.60
N ILE A 214 -10.47 24.83 -34.45
CA ILE A 214 -10.78 25.11 -35.88
C ILE A 214 -10.44 23.85 -36.68
N VAL A 215 -11.46 23.17 -37.19
CA VAL A 215 -11.30 21.97 -38.01
C VAL A 215 -11.90 22.26 -39.39
N ARG A 216 -11.07 22.28 -40.45
CA ARG A 216 -11.46 22.56 -41.82
C ARG A 216 -12.19 23.91 -42.00
N GLY A 217 -11.79 24.92 -41.21
CA GLY A 217 -12.41 26.25 -41.24
C GLY A 217 -13.70 26.39 -40.42
N GLU A 218 -14.19 25.32 -39.79
CA GLU A 218 -15.35 25.36 -38.90
C GLU A 218 -14.91 25.35 -37.44
N GLN A 219 -15.57 26.16 -36.61
CA GLN A 219 -15.40 26.11 -35.15
C GLN A 219 -16.16 24.92 -34.58
N LYS A 220 -15.42 23.97 -34.00
CA LYS A 220 -15.96 22.83 -33.24
C LYS A 220 -15.59 22.97 -31.78
N ALA A 221 -16.20 22.15 -30.91
CA ALA A 221 -15.77 22.05 -29.54
C ALA A 221 -14.26 21.70 -29.47
N GLY A 222 -13.58 22.15 -28.42
CA GLY A 222 -12.15 21.93 -28.26
C GLY A 222 -11.78 20.44 -28.24
N THR A 223 -10.52 20.16 -28.53
CA THR A 223 -9.99 18.77 -28.55
C THR A 223 -9.99 18.16 -27.18
N PRO A 224 -10.24 16.84 -27.04
CA PRO A 224 -10.06 16.16 -25.77
C PRO A 224 -8.59 16.19 -25.34
N THR A 225 -8.33 16.28 -24.04
CA THR A 225 -6.99 16.11 -23.47
C THR A 225 -6.79 14.67 -22.98
N THR A 226 -7.86 14.06 -22.48
CA THR A 226 -7.86 12.71 -21.93
C THR A 226 -9.04 11.92 -22.45
N ILE A 227 -8.82 10.68 -22.87
CA ILE A 227 -9.86 9.75 -23.30
C ILE A 227 -9.78 8.52 -22.40
N TYR A 228 -10.88 8.20 -21.76
CA TYR A 228 -11.05 7.03 -20.89
C TYR A 228 -11.70 5.92 -21.69
N VAL A 229 -11.09 4.74 -21.66
CA VAL A 229 -11.51 3.58 -22.43
C VAL A 229 -11.70 2.40 -21.50
N ARG A 230 -12.92 1.89 -21.42
CA ARG A 230 -13.19 0.64 -20.71
C ARG A 230 -13.10 -0.52 -21.69
N ALA A 231 -12.11 -1.36 -21.53
CA ALA A 231 -11.90 -2.57 -22.31
C ALA A 231 -12.73 -3.74 -21.75
N ALA A 232 -12.97 -4.75 -22.57
CA ALA A 232 -13.48 -6.02 -22.08
C ALA A 232 -12.42 -6.73 -21.22
N THR A 233 -12.86 -7.28 -20.08
CA THR A 233 -11.95 -7.97 -19.14
C THR A 233 -11.15 -9.07 -19.85
N GLY A 234 -9.84 -9.06 -19.63
CA GLY A 234 -8.89 -9.99 -20.25
C GLY A 234 -8.40 -9.58 -21.64
N HIS A 235 -8.84 -8.42 -22.17
CA HIS A 235 -8.42 -7.88 -23.47
C HIS A 235 -7.70 -6.53 -23.35
N GLU A 236 -7.37 -6.10 -22.13
CA GLU A 236 -6.81 -4.78 -21.82
C GLU A 236 -5.52 -4.54 -22.62
N THR A 237 -4.58 -5.47 -22.57
CA THR A 237 -3.29 -5.37 -23.28
C THR A 237 -3.47 -5.32 -24.81
N ALA A 238 -4.42 -6.10 -25.35
CA ALA A 238 -4.71 -6.09 -26.79
C ALA A 238 -5.28 -4.73 -27.22
N VAL A 239 -6.23 -4.19 -26.47
CA VAL A 239 -6.80 -2.86 -26.72
C VAL A 239 -5.74 -1.79 -26.56
N GLN A 240 -4.96 -1.81 -25.45
CA GLN A 240 -3.90 -0.85 -25.16
C GLN A 240 -2.90 -0.70 -26.30
N SER A 241 -2.48 -1.82 -26.91
CA SER A 241 -1.52 -1.83 -28.02
C SER A 241 -2.02 -1.12 -29.30
N LEU A 242 -3.35 -1.01 -29.45
CA LEU A 242 -3.98 -0.40 -30.62
C LEU A 242 -4.37 1.06 -30.41
N LEU A 243 -4.53 1.49 -29.13
CA LEU A 243 -5.10 2.80 -28.79
C LEU A 243 -4.32 3.96 -29.38
N ALA A 244 -3.00 3.98 -29.26
CA ALA A 244 -2.18 5.09 -29.74
C ALA A 244 -2.35 5.32 -31.27
N ARG A 245 -2.29 4.24 -32.06
CA ARG A 245 -2.47 4.29 -33.51
C ARG A 245 -3.90 4.63 -33.92
N THR A 246 -4.89 4.26 -33.13
CA THR A 246 -6.28 4.55 -33.39
C THR A 246 -6.64 5.98 -33.02
N ALA A 247 -6.13 6.47 -31.89
CA ALA A 247 -6.35 7.84 -31.42
C ALA A 247 -5.72 8.86 -32.38
N ASN A 248 -4.47 8.67 -32.73
CA ASN A 248 -3.75 9.56 -33.66
C ASN A 248 -2.95 8.73 -34.68
N PRO A 249 -3.55 8.38 -35.84
CA PRO A 249 -2.84 7.62 -36.86
C PRO A 249 -1.68 8.37 -37.51
N GLU A 250 -1.70 9.70 -37.51
CA GLU A 250 -0.67 10.54 -38.12
C GLU A 250 0.58 10.64 -37.24
N ALA A 251 0.39 10.69 -35.90
CA ALA A 251 1.47 10.78 -34.94
C ALA A 251 1.20 9.92 -33.68
N PRO A 252 1.25 8.57 -33.78
CA PRO A 252 0.96 7.70 -32.66
C PRO A 252 1.91 7.87 -31.48
N TYR A 253 3.14 8.33 -31.73
CA TYR A 253 4.16 8.61 -30.72
C TYR A 253 3.86 9.84 -29.87
N GLU A 254 2.93 10.69 -30.28
CA GLU A 254 2.43 11.84 -29.51
C GLU A 254 1.28 11.45 -28.58
N VAL A 255 0.92 10.18 -28.51
CA VAL A 255 -0.15 9.66 -27.67
C VAL A 255 0.44 8.80 -26.56
N ASN A 256 0.14 9.17 -25.34
CA ASN A 256 0.48 8.37 -24.16
C ASN A 256 -0.71 7.50 -23.78
N VAL A 257 -0.47 6.20 -23.64
CA VAL A 257 -1.51 5.24 -23.20
C VAL A 257 -1.06 4.62 -21.89
N SER A 258 -1.85 4.81 -20.85
CA SER A 258 -1.59 4.29 -19.51
C SER A 258 -2.76 3.45 -19.01
N GLN A 259 -2.48 2.64 -18.02
CA GLN A 259 -3.47 1.93 -17.23
C GLN A 259 -3.38 2.44 -15.79
N PRO A 260 -4.39 3.15 -15.27
CA PRO A 260 -4.33 3.76 -13.94
C PRO A 260 -4.03 2.77 -12.82
N SER A 261 -4.50 1.52 -12.96
CA SER A 261 -4.18 0.43 -12.02
C SER A 261 -2.68 0.12 -11.91
N ASP A 262 -1.86 0.41 -12.94
CA ASP A 262 -0.40 0.21 -12.89
C ASP A 262 0.28 1.17 -11.92
N VAL A 263 -0.23 2.38 -11.79
CA VAL A 263 0.26 3.38 -10.83
C VAL A 263 0.01 2.89 -9.40
N LEU A 264 -1.15 2.30 -9.14
CA LEU A 264 -1.48 1.73 -7.84
C LEU A 264 -0.60 0.52 -7.52
N THR A 265 -0.35 -0.36 -8.50
CA THR A 265 0.57 -1.50 -8.32
C THR A 265 2.01 -1.05 -8.09
N ALA A 266 2.48 -0.01 -8.78
CA ALA A 266 3.79 0.59 -8.56
C ALA A 266 3.91 1.21 -7.16
N ARG A 267 2.87 1.88 -6.67
CA ARG A 267 2.81 2.39 -5.29
C ARG A 267 2.87 1.26 -4.26
N ALA A 268 2.19 0.13 -4.50
CA ALA A 268 2.27 -1.05 -3.65
C ALA A 268 3.68 -1.63 -3.60
N ALA A 269 4.36 -1.72 -4.75
CA ALA A 269 5.74 -2.18 -4.84
C ALA A 269 6.70 -1.23 -4.11
N ALA A 270 6.53 0.08 -4.25
CA ALA A 270 7.32 1.09 -3.54
C ALA A 270 7.13 1.00 -2.01
N ALA A 271 5.89 0.81 -1.54
CA ALA A 271 5.61 0.59 -0.12
C ALA A 271 6.30 -0.66 0.41
N GLY A 272 6.42 -1.72 -0.41
CA GLY A 272 7.16 -2.94 -0.09
C GLY A 272 8.67 -2.73 0.07
N ALA A 273 9.27 -1.72 -0.55
CA ALA A 273 10.70 -1.45 -0.45
C ALA A 273 11.14 -1.09 0.98
N PHE A 274 10.28 -0.47 1.77
CA PHE A 274 10.56 -0.16 3.17
C PHE A 274 10.58 -1.40 4.08
N ASN A 275 10.00 -2.53 3.64
CA ASN A 275 9.99 -3.76 4.43
C ASN A 275 11.40 -4.26 4.77
N SER A 276 12.36 -4.09 3.85
CA SER A 276 13.74 -4.48 4.07
C SER A 276 14.40 -3.71 5.23
N LEU A 277 14.09 -2.43 5.39
CA LEU A 277 14.58 -1.59 6.49
C LEU A 277 13.99 -2.06 7.83
N PHE A 278 12.69 -2.30 7.88
CA PHE A 278 12.02 -2.78 9.10
C PHE A 278 12.43 -4.21 9.45
N LEU A 279 12.65 -5.08 8.46
CA LEU A 279 13.24 -6.40 8.69
C LEU A 279 14.65 -6.30 9.28
N GLY A 280 15.47 -5.35 8.77
CA GLY A 280 16.77 -5.05 9.34
C GLY A 280 16.69 -4.65 10.82
N LEU A 281 15.72 -3.81 11.18
CA LEU A 281 15.46 -3.44 12.57
C LEU A 281 15.05 -4.64 13.43
N GLY A 282 14.20 -5.53 12.89
CA GLY A 282 13.82 -6.79 13.53
C GLY A 282 15.04 -7.70 13.79
N VAL A 283 15.97 -7.80 12.84
CA VAL A 283 17.24 -8.53 13.00
C VAL A 283 18.09 -7.91 14.11
N VAL A 284 18.21 -6.59 14.17
CA VAL A 284 18.94 -5.91 15.26
C VAL A 284 18.28 -6.22 16.61
N ALA A 285 16.97 -6.17 16.72
CA ALA A 285 16.25 -6.53 17.95
C ALA A 285 16.52 -7.99 18.36
N LEU A 286 16.55 -8.91 17.38
CA LEU A 286 16.91 -10.30 17.62
C LEU A 286 18.35 -10.48 18.11
N ILE A 287 19.32 -9.71 17.57
CA ILE A 287 20.72 -9.72 18.03
C ILE A 287 20.79 -9.26 19.50
N VAL A 288 20.08 -8.19 19.84
CA VAL A 288 20.01 -7.71 21.23
C VAL A 288 19.40 -8.79 22.15
N GLY A 289 18.35 -9.46 21.71
CA GLY A 289 17.77 -10.61 22.41
C GLY A 289 18.77 -11.75 22.59
N ALA A 290 19.54 -12.07 21.55
CA ALA A 290 20.60 -13.09 21.60
C ALA A 290 21.68 -12.78 22.66
N VAL A 291 22.13 -11.51 22.70
CA VAL A 291 23.10 -11.05 23.74
C VAL A 291 22.51 -11.19 25.13
N GLY A 292 21.22 -10.86 25.31
CA GLY A 292 20.49 -11.06 26.55
C GLY A 292 20.48 -12.53 27.00
N VAL A 293 20.12 -13.44 26.08
CA VAL A 293 20.14 -14.90 26.35
C VAL A 293 21.55 -15.37 26.69
N ALA A 294 22.57 -15.00 25.91
CA ALA A 294 23.95 -15.39 26.17
C ALA A 294 24.43 -14.94 27.56
N ASN A 295 24.16 -13.68 27.92
CA ASN A 295 24.53 -13.14 29.22
C ASN A 295 23.88 -13.89 30.39
N ILE A 296 22.56 -14.17 30.25
CA ILE A 296 21.85 -14.92 31.31
C ILE A 296 22.31 -16.37 31.41
N MET A 297 22.61 -16.99 30.28
CA MET A 297 23.17 -18.35 30.28
C MET A 297 24.56 -18.39 30.91
N ILE A 298 25.42 -17.37 30.69
CA ILE A 298 26.72 -17.28 31.37
C ILE A 298 26.54 -17.20 32.89
N ILE A 299 25.64 -16.34 33.37
CA ILE A 299 25.35 -16.23 34.81
C ILE A 299 24.79 -17.54 35.35
N SER A 300 23.87 -18.18 34.62
CA SER A 300 23.29 -19.49 35.01
C SER A 300 24.38 -20.56 35.17
N VAL A 301 25.35 -20.62 34.25
CA VAL A 301 26.50 -21.53 34.34
C VAL A 301 27.36 -21.25 35.58
N LEU A 302 27.62 -19.98 35.89
CA LEU A 302 28.41 -19.60 37.06
C LEU A 302 27.71 -19.95 38.39
N GLU A 303 26.43 -19.71 38.49
CA GLU A 303 25.62 -20.02 39.65
C GLU A 303 25.49 -21.53 39.91
N ARG A 304 25.45 -22.34 38.84
CA ARG A 304 25.29 -23.81 38.92
C ARG A 304 26.60 -24.55 38.77
N ARG A 305 27.76 -23.87 38.95
CA ARG A 305 29.07 -24.50 38.70
C ARG A 305 29.37 -25.68 39.64
N SER A 306 28.93 -25.65 40.92
CA SER A 306 29.10 -26.77 41.86
C SER A 306 28.26 -27.98 41.43
N GLU A 307 27.02 -27.79 40.99
CA GLU A 307 26.15 -28.81 40.44
C GLU A 307 26.75 -29.45 39.17
N ILE A 308 27.27 -28.63 38.26
CA ILE A 308 27.98 -29.08 37.04
C ILE A 308 29.20 -29.92 37.42
N GLY A 309 30.00 -29.45 38.41
CA GLY A 309 31.16 -30.16 38.90
C GLY A 309 30.84 -31.50 39.51
N LEU A 310 29.78 -31.59 40.33
CA LEU A 310 29.29 -32.82 40.90
C LEU A 310 28.87 -33.83 39.82
N ARG A 311 28.06 -33.40 38.85
CA ARG A 311 27.66 -34.25 37.71
C ARG A 311 28.87 -34.74 36.92
N ARG A 312 29.87 -33.91 36.70
CA ARG A 312 31.10 -34.27 36.03
C ARG A 312 31.93 -35.27 36.85
N ALA A 313 32.01 -35.13 38.18
CA ALA A 313 32.67 -36.06 39.07
C ALA A 313 31.96 -37.45 39.11
N LEU A 314 30.63 -37.46 38.95
CA LEU A 314 29.81 -38.68 38.88
C LEU A 314 29.81 -39.33 37.48
N GLY A 315 30.63 -38.81 36.53
CA GLY A 315 30.83 -39.42 35.21
C GLY A 315 30.06 -38.82 34.05
N ALA A 316 29.38 -37.68 34.24
CA ALA A 316 28.73 -37.02 33.13
C ALA A 316 29.74 -36.52 32.06
N THR A 317 29.45 -36.77 30.77
CA THR A 317 30.34 -36.38 29.66
C THR A 317 30.23 -34.89 29.36
N LYS A 318 31.28 -34.33 28.76
CA LYS A 318 31.27 -32.91 28.25
C LYS A 318 30.09 -32.68 27.29
N ALA A 319 29.79 -33.68 26.46
CA ALA A 319 28.68 -33.60 25.50
C ALA A 319 27.32 -33.49 26.21
N GLN A 320 27.08 -34.25 27.25
CA GLN A 320 25.84 -34.19 28.00
C GLN A 320 25.61 -32.83 28.68
N ILE A 321 26.65 -32.25 29.27
CA ILE A 321 26.56 -30.89 29.83
C ILE A 321 26.28 -29.86 28.74
N ARG A 322 27.02 -29.94 27.61
CA ARG A 322 26.83 -29.00 26.49
C ARG A 322 25.43 -29.08 25.90
N THR A 323 24.92 -30.29 25.65
CA THR A 323 23.56 -30.45 25.08
C THR A 323 22.48 -30.01 26.06
N GLN A 324 22.65 -30.19 27.36
CA GLN A 324 21.72 -29.69 28.36
C GLN A 324 21.57 -28.18 28.32
N PHE A 325 22.66 -27.41 28.37
CA PHE A 325 22.61 -25.94 28.34
C PHE A 325 22.16 -25.41 26.99
N LEU A 326 22.52 -26.10 25.90
CA LEU A 326 22.03 -25.74 24.56
C LEU A 326 20.51 -25.97 24.45
N ALA A 327 19.98 -27.06 24.96
CA ALA A 327 18.55 -27.31 24.99
C ALA A 327 17.79 -26.26 25.82
N GLU A 328 18.36 -25.82 26.94
CA GLU A 328 17.78 -24.79 27.81
C GLU A 328 17.70 -23.44 27.05
N SER A 329 18.75 -23.04 26.32
CA SER A 329 18.75 -21.80 25.52
C SER A 329 17.79 -21.88 24.34
N ILE A 330 17.72 -23.01 23.64
CA ILE A 330 16.77 -23.23 22.54
C ILE A 330 15.33 -23.18 23.04
N LEU A 331 15.03 -23.83 24.21
CA LEU A 331 13.69 -23.80 24.78
C LEU A 331 13.24 -22.38 25.14
N LEU A 332 14.13 -21.58 25.72
CA LEU A 332 13.89 -20.16 26.00
C LEU A 332 13.57 -19.38 24.70
N ALA A 333 14.35 -19.62 23.66
CA ALA A 333 14.19 -18.96 22.40
C ALA A 333 12.88 -19.36 21.68
N VAL A 334 12.52 -20.64 21.75
CA VAL A 334 11.24 -21.13 21.19
C VAL A 334 10.05 -20.50 21.91
N ILE A 335 10.08 -20.44 23.25
CA ILE A 335 9.02 -19.78 24.02
C ILE A 335 8.93 -18.29 23.63
N GLY A 336 10.06 -17.59 23.62
CA GLY A 336 10.11 -16.20 23.16
C GLY A 336 9.61 -16.03 21.72
N GLY A 337 10.03 -16.92 20.82
CA GLY A 337 9.61 -16.93 19.42
C GLY A 337 8.10 -17.14 19.24
N ILE A 338 7.52 -18.11 19.94
CA ILE A 338 6.07 -18.37 19.91
C ILE A 338 5.29 -17.15 20.43
N VAL A 339 5.69 -16.60 21.58
CA VAL A 339 5.07 -15.40 22.14
C VAL A 339 5.20 -14.23 21.16
N GLY A 340 6.37 -14.06 20.53
CA GLY A 340 6.63 -13.04 19.56
C GLY A 340 5.76 -13.19 18.30
N VAL A 341 5.66 -14.40 17.74
CA VAL A 341 4.78 -14.69 16.60
C VAL A 341 3.33 -14.35 16.93
N LEU A 342 2.83 -14.78 18.07
CA LEU A 342 1.46 -14.49 18.49
C LEU A 342 1.22 -12.99 18.70
N ALA A 343 2.16 -12.29 19.33
CA ALA A 343 2.09 -10.85 19.53
C ALA A 343 2.15 -10.08 18.21
N GLY A 344 3.04 -10.46 17.29
CA GLY A 344 3.14 -9.87 15.95
C GLY A 344 1.89 -10.11 15.12
N ALA A 345 1.34 -11.33 15.17
CA ALA A 345 0.08 -11.67 14.50
C ALA A 345 -1.10 -10.86 15.05
N ALA A 346 -1.19 -10.73 16.38
CA ALA A 346 -2.23 -9.93 17.02
C ALA A 346 -2.13 -8.45 16.65
N ALA A 347 -0.91 -7.88 16.65
CA ALA A 347 -0.67 -6.50 16.23
C ALA A 347 -1.09 -6.28 14.76
N THR A 348 -0.73 -7.21 13.87
CA THR A 348 -1.17 -7.19 12.46
C THR A 348 -2.68 -7.21 12.34
N ALA A 349 -3.35 -8.13 13.05
CA ALA A 349 -4.80 -8.28 12.98
C ALA A 349 -5.53 -7.02 13.47
N VAL A 350 -5.10 -6.44 14.59
CA VAL A 350 -5.69 -5.20 15.13
C VAL A 350 -5.51 -4.03 14.17
N TYR A 351 -4.30 -3.84 13.63
CA TYR A 351 -4.05 -2.73 12.73
C TYR A 351 -4.75 -2.90 11.37
N ALA A 352 -4.67 -4.07 10.74
CA ALA A 352 -5.32 -4.34 9.46
C ALA A 352 -6.84 -4.18 9.56
N SER A 353 -7.47 -4.70 10.64
CA SER A 353 -8.90 -4.52 10.85
C SER A 353 -9.30 -3.06 11.07
N SER A 354 -8.47 -2.24 11.75
CA SER A 354 -8.72 -0.81 11.92
C SER A 354 -8.69 -0.02 10.61
N LYS A 355 -8.01 -0.55 9.59
CA LYS A 355 -7.91 0.01 8.23
C LYS A 355 -8.91 -0.60 7.24
N GLY A 356 -9.70 -1.59 7.66
CA GLY A 356 -10.61 -2.32 6.77
C GLY A 356 -9.89 -3.28 5.80
N TRP A 357 -8.61 -3.59 6.03
CA TRP A 357 -7.86 -4.52 5.19
C TRP A 357 -8.12 -5.97 5.58
N ALA A 358 -8.01 -6.88 4.60
CA ALA A 358 -7.99 -8.30 4.88
C ALA A 358 -6.75 -8.64 5.71
N VAL A 359 -6.92 -9.41 6.79
CA VAL A 359 -5.80 -9.85 7.63
C VAL A 359 -5.08 -10.99 6.92
N VAL A 360 -3.90 -10.71 6.39
CA VAL A 360 -3.05 -11.68 5.68
C VAL A 360 -1.71 -11.79 6.38
N ILE A 361 -1.44 -12.94 6.98
CA ILE A 361 -0.16 -13.24 7.60
C ILE A 361 0.48 -14.38 6.80
N PRO A 362 1.53 -14.12 6.01
CA PRO A 362 2.14 -15.12 5.15
C PRO A 362 2.80 -16.24 5.95
N ALA A 363 2.84 -17.44 5.38
CA ALA A 363 3.45 -18.60 6.01
C ALA A 363 4.94 -18.37 6.34
N GLU A 364 5.63 -17.59 5.53
CA GLU A 364 7.03 -17.21 5.72
C GLU A 364 7.24 -16.40 7.00
N ALA A 365 6.25 -15.62 7.44
CA ALA A 365 6.34 -14.84 8.67
C ALA A 365 6.31 -15.77 9.91
N TRP A 366 5.46 -16.78 9.91
CA TRP A 366 5.37 -17.76 10.99
C TRP A 366 6.61 -18.65 11.05
N SER A 367 6.95 -19.26 9.91
CA SER A 367 8.09 -20.16 9.82
C SER A 367 9.41 -19.44 10.02
N GLY A 368 9.57 -18.27 9.40
CA GLY A 368 10.76 -17.43 9.53
C GLY A 368 10.94 -16.91 10.97
N GLY A 369 9.84 -16.51 11.63
CA GLY A 369 9.87 -16.07 13.02
C GLY A 369 10.33 -17.20 13.98
N ILE A 370 9.79 -18.40 13.83
CA ILE A 370 10.18 -19.56 14.66
C ILE A 370 11.60 -20.01 14.31
N ALA A 371 11.96 -20.09 13.01
CA ALA A 371 13.28 -20.48 12.57
C ALA A 371 14.37 -19.51 13.07
N SER A 372 14.13 -18.19 12.98
CA SER A 372 15.06 -17.19 13.50
C SER A 372 15.24 -17.30 15.03
N ALA A 373 14.16 -17.53 15.76
CA ALA A 373 14.24 -17.76 17.21
C ALA A 373 15.08 -19.00 17.56
N LEU A 374 14.87 -20.12 16.85
CA LEU A 374 15.65 -21.34 17.01
C LEU A 374 17.13 -21.14 16.73
N LEU A 375 17.47 -20.48 15.62
CA LEU A 375 18.85 -20.19 15.27
C LEU A 375 19.53 -19.31 16.34
N ILE A 376 18.84 -18.28 16.78
CA ILE A 376 19.36 -17.36 17.81
C ILE A 376 19.56 -18.08 19.12
N GLY A 377 18.60 -18.91 19.56
CA GLY A 377 18.74 -19.72 20.75
C GLY A 377 19.94 -20.66 20.69
N ALA A 378 20.15 -21.29 19.53
CA ALA A 378 21.30 -22.18 19.32
C ALA A 378 22.62 -21.39 19.36
N PHE A 379 22.74 -20.28 18.64
CA PHE A 379 23.97 -19.45 18.60
C PHE A 379 24.27 -18.80 19.95
N ALA A 380 23.29 -18.16 20.58
CA ALA A 380 23.45 -17.50 21.87
C ALA A 380 23.80 -18.48 23.00
N GLY A 381 23.23 -19.70 22.95
CA GLY A 381 23.51 -20.76 23.93
C GLY A 381 24.81 -21.53 23.72
N LEU A 382 25.38 -21.49 22.49
CA LEU A 382 26.54 -22.33 22.15
C LEU A 382 27.77 -21.98 22.99
N MET A 383 28.11 -20.70 23.11
CA MET A 383 29.29 -20.26 23.88
C MET A 383 29.18 -20.56 25.37
N PRO A 384 28.06 -20.23 26.06
CA PRO A 384 27.87 -20.64 27.48
C PRO A 384 27.89 -22.15 27.68
N ALA A 385 27.25 -22.91 26.78
CA ALA A 385 27.21 -24.37 26.86
C ALA A 385 28.60 -25.01 26.73
N VAL A 386 29.44 -24.47 25.81
CA VAL A 386 30.83 -24.92 25.68
C VAL A 386 31.65 -24.57 26.93
N ARG A 387 31.48 -23.37 27.48
CA ARG A 387 32.15 -22.99 28.76
C ARG A 387 31.74 -23.90 29.92
N ALA A 388 30.44 -24.16 30.09
CA ALA A 388 29.93 -25.06 31.09
C ALA A 388 30.55 -26.47 31.00
N SER A 389 30.68 -27.01 29.79
CA SER A 389 31.22 -28.34 29.53
C SER A 389 32.72 -28.50 29.83
N ARG A 390 33.47 -27.37 29.86
CA ARG A 390 34.92 -27.33 30.08
C ARG A 390 35.27 -27.08 31.55
N LEU A 391 34.31 -26.86 32.46
CA LEU A 391 34.59 -26.68 33.87
C LEU A 391 35.22 -27.95 34.47
N PRO A 392 36.42 -27.85 35.12
CA PRO A 392 37.05 -28.98 35.75
C PRO A 392 36.32 -29.35 37.08
N PRO A 393 36.11 -30.62 37.37
CA PRO A 393 35.44 -31.04 38.61
C PRO A 393 36.09 -30.51 39.89
N THR A 394 37.43 -30.43 39.90
CA THR A 394 38.21 -29.99 41.08
C THR A 394 38.00 -28.52 41.44
N VAL A 395 37.83 -27.63 40.43
CA VAL A 395 37.58 -26.21 40.68
C VAL A 395 36.13 -25.96 41.10
N ALA A 396 35.19 -26.76 40.58
CA ALA A 396 33.79 -26.63 40.91
C ALA A 396 33.43 -27.05 42.35
N LEU A 397 34.20 -27.96 42.92
CA LEU A 397 34.03 -28.45 44.31
C LEU A 397 34.78 -27.65 45.36
N ARG A 398 35.75 -26.78 44.97
CA ARG A 398 36.55 -25.96 45.88
C ARG A 398 35.88 -24.70 46.42
N THR A 399 34.68 -24.40 45.94
CA THR A 399 33.92 -23.20 46.29
C THR A 399 32.75 -23.54 47.21
N VAL A 400 33.04 -24.10 48.36
CA VAL A 400 32.15 -24.15 49.52
C VAL A 400 32.83 -23.36 50.61
#